data_0e04770f2bd63af720ada518b376c6de
#
_entry.id   0e04770f2bd63af720ada518b376c6de
#
_cell.length_a   1.000
_cell.length_b   1.000
_cell.length_c   1.000
_cell.angle_alpha   90.00
_cell.angle_beta   90.00
_cell.angle_gamma   90.00
#
_symmetry.space_group_name_H-M   'P 1'
#
loop_
_entity.id
_entity.type
_entity.pdbx_description
1 polymer ?
#
loop_
_entity_poly.entity_id
_entity_poly.type
_entity_poly.pdbx_seq_one_letter_code
_entity_poly.pdbx_strand_id
1 'polypeptide(L)'
;MTTVQIQTIVQIQAIVPNVGAYIPTVWSLAPGQKLGLALSGGGFRASLFHIGVLARLAELDLLRRVDVLSTVSGGSVIGAFYYLKLKKRLEERPLDANGEPVLPTSQDYVDIVAEIESEFLAAVQTNVRMKALLDPVANARMIFSDDYSRSDRIAEVYEECFYSRFSKHPGEKIPLTDLLITPAWMPRGFNVRQYNATSDFKIPILNINATSLNTGGRWVFTATDLGEVPSANPIGTIKPLPRISYSDPTLTPEQQKKLAQIGLSEAVAASACVPAIFTPLAIHDLYPRGANGEEIVVELVDGGVYDNQGVEALLSENCDLMICSDASGQLDGNRTPDIQLLPVATRSNDILATRVRAECYDNLRNCPGDGNFVFFHLRDDFPGNPTYPLLPGPVDRCNGVNDGHIYALSNIRTDLDAFSNVEAYTLMYDGYCLIDYFLQHDESNAGLGAPSPGGAPRRPWRFLAIRSMIKTDKQKLLSHLLIGKYLFFKPFYADPTRAWGVTLILLAPVLFFLWERFDLVVELYKLLVENILYYTLPAALVGAAGYAIVKALDDAPKMLKVFDFIRKYRRADNPLLIALFYAPGLFGAAVAFLNLSIYNKIFLQAGRLPPSDGDALLEPSHGPAQVEAAAQE
;
A
#
# COMPACT_ATOMS: atom_id res chain seq x y z
N MET A 1 10.60 54.05 -13.58
CA MET A 1 9.73 52.83 -13.54
C MET A 1 10.37 51.64 -14.26
N THR A 2 11.68 51.48 -14.22
CA THR A 2 12.34 50.46 -15.06
C THR A 2 13.35 49.56 -14.30
N THR A 3 13.67 49.88 -13.07
CA THR A 3 14.72 49.13 -12.33
C THR A 3 14.14 48.13 -11.32
N VAL A 4 12.91 48.30 -10.88
CA VAL A 4 12.25 47.38 -9.90
C VAL A 4 11.68 46.14 -10.60
N GLN A 5 11.23 46.27 -11.87
CA GLN A 5 10.71 45.10 -12.62
C GLN A 5 11.80 44.11 -13.04
N ILE A 6 13.04 44.55 -13.23
CA ILE A 6 14.16 43.67 -13.62
C ILE A 6 14.67 42.84 -12.43
N GLN A 7 14.65 43.40 -11.21
CA GLN A 7 15.04 42.65 -10.01
C GLN A 7 14.02 41.55 -9.64
N THR A 8 12.72 41.80 -9.85
CA THR A 8 11.68 40.79 -9.57
C THR A 8 11.72 39.64 -10.57
N ILE A 9 12.05 39.91 -11.84
CA ILE A 9 12.18 38.86 -12.86
C ILE A 9 13.41 37.98 -12.62
N VAL A 10 14.51 38.55 -12.11
CA VAL A 10 15.74 37.80 -11.81
C VAL A 10 15.55 36.89 -10.57
N GLN A 11 14.78 37.32 -9.55
CA GLN A 11 14.46 36.47 -8.39
C GLN A 11 13.49 35.32 -8.74
N ILE A 12 12.55 35.53 -9.68
CA ILE A 12 11.63 34.48 -10.11
C ILE A 12 12.37 33.40 -10.94
N GLN A 13 13.42 33.75 -11.67
CA GLN A 13 14.24 32.77 -12.40
C GLN A 13 15.16 31.92 -11.49
N ALA A 14 15.47 32.39 -10.29
CA ALA A 14 16.30 31.65 -9.33
C ALA A 14 15.54 30.54 -8.59
N ILE A 15 14.20 30.56 -8.61
CA ILE A 15 13.35 29.58 -7.90
C ILE A 15 12.87 28.44 -8.83
N VAL A 16 12.94 28.62 -10.15
CA VAL A 16 12.73 27.50 -11.09
C VAL A 16 14.09 26.84 -11.31
N PRO A 17 14.35 25.61 -10.83
CA PRO A 17 15.60 24.96 -11.11
C PRO A 17 15.75 24.83 -12.63
N ASN A 18 16.61 25.67 -13.18
CA ASN A 18 17.04 25.55 -14.57
C ASN A 18 17.74 24.20 -14.69
N VAL A 19 17.32 23.33 -15.60
CA VAL A 19 17.87 21.96 -15.76
C VAL A 19 19.40 21.96 -15.96
N GLY A 20 20.00 23.14 -16.20
CA GLY A 20 21.43 23.32 -16.39
C GLY A 20 22.26 23.77 -15.19
N ALA A 21 21.67 24.09 -14.03
CA ALA A 21 22.40 24.65 -12.89
C ALA A 21 21.93 24.09 -11.52
N TYR A 22 21.48 22.83 -11.49
CA TYR A 22 21.14 22.19 -10.21
C TYR A 22 22.42 21.91 -9.44
N ILE A 23 22.62 22.58 -8.32
CA ILE A 23 23.65 22.21 -7.34
C ILE A 23 22.97 21.21 -6.40
N PRO A 24 23.43 19.93 -6.39
CA PRO A 24 22.90 18.96 -5.43
C PRO A 24 23.10 19.50 -4.01
N THR A 25 22.05 19.51 -3.21
CA THR A 25 22.09 19.93 -1.82
C THR A 25 22.02 18.71 -0.91
N VAL A 26 22.87 18.66 0.08
CA VAL A 26 22.92 17.62 1.11
C VAL A 26 22.47 18.24 2.42
N TRP A 27 21.56 17.56 3.10
CA TRP A 27 21.21 17.89 4.46
C TRP A 27 22.10 17.10 5.41
N SER A 28 22.67 17.75 6.41
CA SER A 28 23.50 17.10 7.42
C SER A 28 22.69 16.80 8.69
N LEU A 29 22.92 15.61 9.24
CA LEU A 29 22.47 15.25 10.58
C LEU A 29 23.63 15.47 11.55
N ALA A 30 23.35 15.90 12.78
CA ALA A 30 24.39 15.94 13.81
C ALA A 30 24.87 14.50 14.11
N PRO A 31 26.14 14.32 14.48
CA PRO A 31 26.66 13.02 14.83
C PRO A 31 25.84 12.33 15.91
N GLY A 32 25.41 11.09 15.64
CA GLY A 32 24.61 10.29 16.57
C GLY A 32 23.11 10.54 16.52
N GLN A 33 22.61 11.52 15.76
CA GLN A 33 21.17 11.70 15.57
C GLN A 33 20.56 10.54 14.77
N LYS A 34 19.40 10.09 15.23
CA LYS A 34 18.58 9.04 14.62
C LYS A 34 17.50 9.66 13.74
N LEU A 35 17.50 9.29 12.45
CA LEU A 35 16.46 9.68 11.51
C LEU A 35 15.44 8.57 11.35
N GLY A 36 14.17 8.89 11.64
CA GLY A 36 13.02 8.04 11.37
C GLY A 36 12.25 8.49 10.14
N LEU A 37 11.82 7.53 9.32
CA LEU A 37 10.93 7.75 8.18
C LEU A 37 9.66 6.92 8.36
N ALA A 38 8.51 7.58 8.41
CA ALA A 38 7.20 6.94 8.45
C ALA A 38 6.48 7.07 7.11
N LEU A 39 6.00 5.95 6.58
CA LEU A 39 5.23 5.83 5.35
C LEU A 39 3.82 5.35 5.69
N SER A 40 2.83 6.23 5.56
CA SER A 40 1.46 5.99 5.96
C SER A 40 0.73 4.95 5.11
N GLY A 41 -0.41 4.48 5.62
CA GLY A 41 -1.38 3.70 4.88
C GLY A 41 -2.10 4.51 3.80
N GLY A 42 -2.85 3.79 2.95
CA GLY A 42 -3.67 4.37 1.88
C GLY A 42 -3.61 3.60 0.55
N GLY A 43 -3.46 2.28 0.60
CA GLY A 43 -3.40 1.40 -0.57
C GLY A 43 -2.28 1.77 -1.56
N PHE A 44 -2.42 1.40 -2.81
CA PHE A 44 -1.41 1.75 -3.83
C PHE A 44 -1.30 3.25 -4.11
N ARG A 45 -2.32 4.04 -3.77
CA ARG A 45 -2.21 5.50 -3.84
C ARG A 45 -1.06 5.99 -2.95
N ALA A 46 -1.01 5.54 -1.71
CA ALA A 46 0.07 5.88 -0.78
C ALA A 46 1.41 5.29 -1.25
N SER A 47 1.44 4.03 -1.69
CA SER A 47 2.67 3.42 -2.19
C SER A 47 3.31 4.24 -3.32
N LEU A 48 2.51 4.70 -4.29
CA LEU A 48 2.99 5.49 -5.42
C LEU A 48 3.44 6.89 -5.01
N PHE A 49 2.71 7.54 -4.10
CA PHE A 49 3.10 8.83 -3.53
C PHE A 49 4.46 8.73 -2.81
N HIS A 50 4.64 7.70 -2.00
CA HIS A 50 5.88 7.48 -1.25
C HIS A 50 7.09 7.21 -2.15
N ILE A 51 6.92 6.67 -3.38
CA ILE A 51 8.03 6.57 -4.34
C ILE A 51 8.62 7.94 -4.65
N GLY A 52 7.77 8.95 -4.84
CA GLY A 52 8.22 10.32 -5.05
C GLY A 52 8.98 10.89 -3.85
N VAL A 53 8.50 10.62 -2.64
CA VAL A 53 9.17 10.99 -1.39
C VAL A 53 10.54 10.34 -1.29
N LEU A 54 10.62 9.01 -1.50
CA LEU A 54 11.89 8.26 -1.50
C LEU A 54 12.86 8.79 -2.55
N ALA A 55 12.37 9.15 -3.75
CA ALA A 55 13.18 9.71 -4.82
C ALA A 55 13.84 11.03 -4.39
N ARG A 56 13.07 11.91 -3.75
CA ARG A 56 13.63 13.18 -3.29
C ARG A 56 14.58 13.02 -2.12
N LEU A 57 14.26 12.18 -1.14
CA LEU A 57 15.15 11.86 -0.03
C LEU A 57 16.47 11.24 -0.50
N ALA A 58 16.45 10.41 -1.57
CA ALA A 58 17.66 9.86 -2.16
C ALA A 58 18.54 10.94 -2.79
N GLU A 59 17.97 11.88 -3.56
CA GLU A 59 18.70 13.02 -4.14
C GLU A 59 19.29 13.96 -3.08
N LEU A 60 18.56 14.14 -1.97
CA LEU A 60 19.00 14.99 -0.83
C LEU A 60 19.99 14.28 0.10
N ASP A 61 20.39 13.05 -0.23
CA ASP A 61 21.32 12.23 0.57
C ASP A 61 20.80 11.88 1.97
N LEU A 62 19.50 11.99 2.20
CA LEU A 62 18.84 11.65 3.46
C LEU A 62 18.46 10.18 3.54
N LEU A 63 18.11 9.54 2.41
CA LEU A 63 17.58 8.18 2.40
C LEU A 63 18.58 7.15 2.96
N ARG A 64 19.89 7.32 2.71
CA ARG A 64 20.94 6.46 3.27
C ARG A 64 21.16 6.65 4.77
N ARG A 65 20.58 7.68 5.36
CA ARG A 65 20.73 8.05 6.77
C ARG A 65 19.52 7.64 7.62
N VAL A 66 18.53 6.99 7.02
CA VAL A 66 17.34 6.53 7.74
C VAL A 66 17.71 5.37 8.67
N ASP A 67 17.56 5.56 9.97
CA ASP A 67 17.78 4.54 11.00
C ASP A 67 16.56 3.65 11.21
N VAL A 68 15.35 4.24 11.08
CA VAL A 68 14.08 3.54 11.30
C VAL A 68 13.13 3.81 10.14
N LEU A 69 12.62 2.76 9.55
CA LEU A 69 11.59 2.80 8.51
C LEU A 69 10.29 2.21 9.07
N SER A 70 9.36 3.07 9.41
CA SER A 70 8.02 2.69 9.89
C SER A 70 7.03 2.69 8.75
N THR A 71 6.25 1.62 8.62
CA THR A 71 5.36 1.44 7.47
C THR A 71 3.99 0.92 7.89
N VAL A 72 2.94 1.34 7.19
CA VAL A 72 1.56 0.94 7.43
C VAL A 72 0.86 0.67 6.11
N SER A 73 0.13 -0.44 5.97
CA SER A 73 -0.75 -0.73 4.83
C SER A 73 -0.05 -0.55 3.47
N GLY A 74 -0.52 0.37 2.62
CA GLY A 74 0.13 0.70 1.35
C GLY A 74 1.57 1.17 1.49
N GLY A 75 1.92 1.86 2.60
CA GLY A 75 3.29 2.19 2.97
C GLY A 75 4.13 0.95 3.25
N SER A 76 3.53 -0.14 3.80
CA SER A 76 4.23 -1.40 4.03
C SER A 76 4.55 -2.13 2.73
N VAL A 77 3.68 -2.04 1.71
CA VAL A 77 3.94 -2.66 0.40
C VAL A 77 5.19 -2.06 -0.25
N ILE A 78 5.29 -0.73 -0.31
CA ILE A 78 6.45 -0.05 -0.90
C ILE A 78 7.67 -0.07 0.02
N GLY A 79 7.48 0.05 1.34
CA GLY A 79 8.57 0.04 2.31
C GLY A 79 9.30 -1.30 2.35
N ALA A 80 8.56 -2.42 2.30
CA ALA A 80 9.14 -3.75 2.18
C ALA A 80 9.88 -3.94 0.84
N PHE A 81 9.31 -3.45 -0.26
CA PHE A 81 9.96 -3.52 -1.57
C PHE A 81 11.29 -2.72 -1.58
N TYR A 82 11.29 -1.50 -1.05
CA TYR A 82 12.50 -0.71 -0.88
C TYR A 82 13.53 -1.42 -0.01
N TYR A 83 13.10 -1.98 1.11
CA TYR A 83 13.98 -2.69 2.04
C TYR A 83 14.67 -3.90 1.38
N LEU A 84 13.94 -4.68 0.59
CA LEU A 84 14.50 -5.81 -0.16
C LEU A 84 15.48 -5.36 -1.25
N LYS A 85 15.18 -4.27 -1.96
CA LYS A 85 16.12 -3.66 -2.92
C LYS A 85 17.40 -3.21 -2.25
N LEU A 86 17.25 -2.52 -1.09
CA LEU A 86 18.40 -2.09 -0.29
C LEU A 86 19.20 -3.29 0.21
N LYS A 87 18.53 -4.33 0.76
CA LYS A 87 19.17 -5.56 1.19
C LYS A 87 20.03 -6.15 0.08
N LYS A 88 19.46 -6.36 -1.10
CA LYS A 88 20.19 -6.88 -2.25
C LYS A 88 21.39 -5.99 -2.61
N ARG A 89 21.20 -4.66 -2.66
CA ARG A 89 22.25 -3.70 -3.00
C ARG A 89 23.41 -3.70 -2.00
N LEU A 90 23.15 -3.87 -0.70
CA LEU A 90 24.18 -3.85 0.35
C LEU A 90 24.87 -5.21 0.54
N GLU A 91 24.17 -6.32 0.28
CA GLU A 91 24.71 -7.68 0.41
C GLU A 91 25.48 -8.14 -0.85
N GLU A 92 25.06 -7.69 -2.05
CA GLU A 92 25.66 -8.07 -3.33
C GLU A 92 26.54 -6.92 -3.88
N ARG A 93 27.63 -6.59 -3.17
CA ARG A 93 28.55 -5.52 -3.59
C ARG A 93 29.62 -6.04 -4.56
N PRO A 94 29.98 -5.22 -5.57
CA PRO A 94 31.16 -5.52 -6.38
C PRO A 94 32.42 -5.47 -5.50
N LEU A 95 33.43 -6.22 -5.87
CA LEU A 95 34.75 -6.19 -5.24
C LEU A 95 35.65 -5.15 -5.93
N ASP A 96 36.48 -4.49 -5.14
CA ASP A 96 37.52 -3.59 -5.63
C ASP A 96 38.77 -4.38 -6.16
N ALA A 97 39.80 -3.66 -6.55
CA ALA A 97 41.06 -4.27 -7.04
C ALA A 97 41.80 -5.09 -5.97
N ASN A 98 41.49 -4.90 -4.69
CA ASN A 98 42.09 -5.63 -3.57
C ASN A 98 41.22 -6.83 -3.14
N GLY A 99 40.04 -7.01 -3.76
CA GLY A 99 39.07 -8.05 -3.41
C GLY A 99 38.16 -7.68 -2.24
N GLU A 100 38.14 -6.40 -1.83
CA GLU A 100 37.26 -5.91 -0.76
C GLU A 100 35.95 -5.38 -1.34
N PRO A 101 34.81 -5.52 -0.62
CA PRO A 101 33.52 -5.00 -1.09
C PRO A 101 33.55 -3.46 -1.21
N VAL A 102 33.17 -2.95 -2.37
CA VAL A 102 33.05 -1.50 -2.61
C VAL A 102 31.94 -0.93 -1.75
N LEU A 103 32.23 0.09 -0.92
CA LEU A 103 31.23 0.75 -0.09
C LEU A 103 30.11 1.41 -0.94
N PRO A 104 28.88 1.51 -0.44
CA PRO A 104 27.81 2.20 -1.14
C PRO A 104 28.08 3.70 -1.24
N THR A 105 27.44 4.32 -2.21
CA THR A 105 27.46 5.78 -2.44
C THR A 105 26.06 6.35 -2.39
N SER A 106 25.90 7.66 -2.31
CA SER A 106 24.59 8.32 -2.43
C SER A 106 23.87 7.94 -3.75
N GLN A 107 24.63 7.71 -4.82
CA GLN A 107 24.10 7.30 -6.11
C GLN A 107 23.41 5.92 -6.07
N ASP A 108 23.91 4.98 -5.25
CA ASP A 108 23.26 3.67 -5.10
C ASP A 108 21.81 3.80 -4.62
N TYR A 109 21.52 4.75 -3.74
CA TYR A 109 20.15 4.99 -3.23
C TYR A 109 19.24 5.63 -4.29
N VAL A 110 19.78 6.53 -5.11
CA VAL A 110 19.05 7.08 -6.27
C VAL A 110 18.74 5.96 -7.29
N ASP A 111 19.70 5.09 -7.56
CA ASP A 111 19.51 3.97 -8.49
C ASP A 111 18.48 2.95 -7.97
N ILE A 112 18.52 2.63 -6.66
CA ILE A 112 17.49 1.78 -6.03
C ILE A 112 16.10 2.35 -6.27
N VAL A 113 15.88 3.64 -5.99
CA VAL A 113 14.54 4.24 -6.14
C VAL A 113 14.13 4.32 -7.62
N ALA A 114 15.07 4.50 -8.54
CA ALA A 114 14.76 4.50 -9.97
C ALA A 114 14.37 3.11 -10.50
N GLU A 115 14.96 2.06 -9.96
CA GLU A 115 14.51 0.69 -10.23
C GLU A 115 13.10 0.47 -9.66
N ILE A 116 12.84 0.94 -8.43
CA ILE A 116 11.52 0.88 -7.78
C ILE A 116 10.47 1.59 -8.63
N GLU A 117 10.74 2.81 -9.10
CA GLU A 117 9.81 3.59 -9.92
C GLU A 117 9.22 2.76 -11.07
N SER A 118 10.05 2.01 -11.78
CA SER A 118 9.62 1.22 -12.94
C SER A 118 9.04 -0.14 -12.54
N GLU A 119 9.72 -0.88 -11.67
CA GLU A 119 9.36 -2.25 -11.33
C GLU A 119 8.11 -2.30 -10.45
N PHE A 120 8.00 -1.41 -9.47
CA PHE A 120 6.83 -1.35 -8.59
C PHE A 120 5.58 -0.91 -9.36
N LEU A 121 5.70 0.11 -10.22
CA LEU A 121 4.58 0.54 -11.06
C LEU A 121 4.12 -0.59 -12.00
N ALA A 122 5.05 -1.31 -12.63
CA ALA A 122 4.71 -2.44 -13.46
C ALA A 122 3.95 -3.53 -12.68
N ALA A 123 4.36 -3.81 -11.44
CA ALA A 123 3.66 -4.74 -10.55
C ALA A 123 2.25 -4.25 -10.19
N VAL A 124 2.07 -2.98 -9.83
CA VAL A 124 0.75 -2.37 -9.57
C VAL A 124 -0.16 -2.47 -10.81
N GLN A 125 0.39 -2.26 -12.00
CA GLN A 125 -0.36 -2.31 -13.26
C GLN A 125 -0.84 -3.72 -13.64
N THR A 126 -0.32 -4.77 -13.00
CA THR A 126 -0.87 -6.13 -13.15
C THR A 126 -2.25 -6.30 -12.52
N ASN A 127 -2.72 -5.35 -11.71
CA ASN A 127 -4.02 -5.34 -11.03
C ASN A 127 -4.14 -6.46 -9.99
N VAL A 128 -3.47 -6.28 -8.86
CA VAL A 128 -3.41 -7.23 -7.73
C VAL A 128 -4.80 -7.69 -7.28
N ARG A 129 -5.77 -6.77 -7.20
CA ARG A 129 -7.15 -7.10 -6.83
C ARG A 129 -7.78 -8.12 -7.77
N MET A 130 -7.63 -7.94 -9.08
CA MET A 130 -8.18 -8.87 -10.06
C MET A 130 -7.39 -10.18 -10.11
N LYS A 131 -6.07 -10.13 -9.91
CA LYS A 131 -5.25 -11.35 -9.77
C LYS A 131 -5.68 -12.20 -8.58
N ALA A 132 -6.02 -11.58 -7.45
CA ALA A 132 -6.52 -12.31 -6.28
C ALA A 132 -7.80 -13.10 -6.59
N LEU A 133 -8.66 -12.59 -7.48
CA LEU A 133 -9.91 -13.24 -7.89
C LEU A 133 -9.75 -14.19 -9.08
N LEU A 134 -8.61 -14.19 -9.77
CA LEU A 134 -8.42 -14.97 -11.00
C LEU A 134 -8.40 -16.49 -10.75
N ASP A 135 -7.94 -16.93 -9.58
CA ASP A 135 -7.83 -18.33 -9.22
C ASP A 135 -9.16 -18.87 -8.66
N PRO A 136 -9.91 -19.72 -9.41
CA PRO A 136 -11.18 -20.25 -8.93
C PRO A 136 -11.01 -21.23 -7.76
N VAL A 137 -9.86 -21.91 -7.64
CA VAL A 137 -9.57 -22.81 -6.52
C VAL A 137 -9.34 -22.02 -5.24
N ALA A 138 -8.54 -20.94 -5.31
CA ALA A 138 -8.36 -20.02 -4.19
C ALA A 138 -9.68 -19.36 -3.78
N ASN A 139 -10.52 -18.94 -4.75
CA ASN A 139 -11.85 -18.42 -4.48
C ASN A 139 -12.72 -19.43 -3.73
N ALA A 140 -12.69 -20.69 -4.15
CA ALA A 140 -13.43 -21.75 -3.47
C ALA A 140 -12.87 -21.99 -2.05
N ARG A 141 -11.54 -22.01 -1.87
CA ARG A 141 -10.92 -22.14 -0.54
C ARG A 141 -11.34 -20.99 0.39
N MET A 142 -11.33 -19.74 -0.07
CA MET A 142 -11.78 -18.58 0.73
C MET A 142 -13.24 -18.70 1.19
N ILE A 143 -14.10 -19.37 0.42
CA ILE A 143 -15.52 -19.55 0.77
C ILE A 143 -15.71 -20.73 1.73
N PHE A 144 -14.88 -21.79 1.61
CA PHE A 144 -15.14 -23.08 2.21
C PHE A 144 -14.11 -23.54 3.26
N SER A 145 -12.95 -22.92 3.36
CA SER A 145 -11.93 -23.25 4.35
C SER A 145 -11.95 -22.22 5.48
N ASP A 146 -11.87 -22.69 6.71
CA ASP A 146 -11.70 -21.80 7.86
C ASP A 146 -10.25 -21.36 8.03
N ASP A 147 -9.31 -22.11 7.41
CA ASP A 147 -7.87 -21.92 7.53
C ASP A 147 -7.28 -21.11 6.35
N TYR A 148 -8.14 -20.54 5.48
CA TYR A 148 -7.69 -19.77 4.32
C TYR A 148 -8.65 -18.62 4.03
N SER A 149 -8.15 -17.42 4.18
CA SER A 149 -8.91 -16.19 4.11
C SER A 149 -8.57 -15.35 2.85
N ARG A 150 -9.28 -14.26 2.66
CA ARG A 150 -8.94 -13.26 1.65
C ARG A 150 -7.57 -12.61 1.93
N SER A 151 -7.20 -12.46 3.18
CA SER A 151 -5.91 -11.89 3.59
C SER A 151 -4.75 -12.80 3.24
N ASP A 152 -4.91 -14.13 3.40
CA ASP A 152 -3.92 -15.11 2.95
C ASP A 152 -3.76 -15.06 1.43
N ARG A 153 -4.86 -14.96 0.69
CA ARG A 153 -4.80 -14.84 -0.78
C ARG A 153 -4.08 -13.57 -1.24
N ILE A 154 -4.29 -12.44 -0.56
CA ILE A 154 -3.58 -11.20 -0.87
C ILE A 154 -2.09 -11.33 -0.55
N ALA A 155 -1.72 -12.01 0.54
CA ALA A 155 -0.31 -12.29 0.86
C ALA A 155 0.38 -13.07 -0.28
N GLU A 156 -0.28 -14.12 -0.81
CA GLU A 156 0.23 -14.89 -1.95
C GLU A 156 0.42 -14.00 -3.19
N VAL A 157 -0.55 -13.11 -3.50
CA VAL A 157 -0.46 -12.21 -4.66
C VAL A 157 0.59 -11.12 -4.44
N TYR A 158 0.80 -10.65 -3.21
CA TYR A 158 1.90 -9.74 -2.90
C TYR A 158 3.25 -10.41 -3.11
N GLU A 159 3.40 -11.67 -2.66
CA GLU A 159 4.61 -12.44 -2.93
C GLU A 159 4.87 -12.56 -4.42
N GLU A 160 3.86 -13.00 -5.20
CA GLU A 160 3.96 -13.17 -6.64
C GLU A 160 4.33 -11.87 -7.37
N CYS A 161 3.66 -10.76 -7.05
CA CYS A 161 3.79 -9.51 -7.80
C CYS A 161 5.00 -8.68 -7.40
N PHE A 162 5.36 -8.68 -6.10
CA PHE A 162 6.35 -7.75 -5.58
C PHE A 162 7.61 -8.43 -5.06
N TYR A 163 7.52 -9.55 -4.32
CA TYR A 163 8.63 -10.01 -3.48
C TYR A 163 9.35 -11.25 -4.00
N SER A 164 8.70 -12.14 -4.73
CA SER A 164 9.27 -13.43 -5.21
C SER A 164 10.59 -13.29 -5.96
N ARG A 165 10.79 -12.15 -6.65
CA ARG A 165 12.04 -11.82 -7.37
C ARG A 165 13.27 -11.65 -6.47
N PHE A 166 13.07 -11.50 -5.16
CA PHE A 166 14.13 -11.38 -4.15
C PHE A 166 14.31 -12.66 -3.35
N SER A 167 13.47 -13.67 -3.55
CA SER A 167 13.62 -14.97 -2.90
C SER A 167 14.87 -15.68 -3.40
N LYS A 168 15.55 -16.36 -2.48
CA LYS A 168 16.72 -17.20 -2.81
C LYS A 168 16.32 -18.42 -3.63
N HIS A 169 15.09 -18.88 -3.48
CA HIS A 169 14.54 -20.05 -4.14
C HIS A 169 13.27 -19.67 -4.91
N PRO A 170 13.22 -19.88 -6.21
CA PRO A 170 12.04 -19.56 -7.02
C PRO A 170 10.78 -20.24 -6.48
N GLY A 171 9.72 -19.45 -6.28
CA GLY A 171 8.43 -19.95 -5.78
C GLY A 171 8.31 -20.09 -4.26
N GLU A 172 9.36 -19.81 -3.50
CA GLU A 172 9.30 -19.77 -2.04
C GLU A 172 9.10 -18.33 -1.54
N LYS A 173 8.29 -18.19 -0.49
CA LYS A 173 8.11 -16.90 0.19
C LYS A 173 9.37 -16.52 0.97
N ILE A 174 9.57 -15.23 1.18
CA ILE A 174 10.69 -14.69 1.96
C ILE A 174 10.33 -14.74 3.44
N PRO A 175 10.99 -15.60 4.27
CA PRO A 175 10.75 -15.61 5.70
C PRO A 175 11.17 -14.29 6.36
N LEU A 176 10.45 -13.87 7.41
CA LEU A 176 10.85 -12.69 8.20
C LEU A 176 12.24 -12.86 8.83
N THR A 177 12.61 -14.08 9.18
CA THR A 177 13.94 -14.42 9.72
C THR A 177 15.09 -14.17 8.75
N ASP A 178 14.81 -14.07 7.44
CA ASP A 178 15.79 -13.79 6.40
C ASP A 178 15.90 -12.30 6.04
N LEU A 179 15.13 -11.43 6.68
CA LEU A 179 15.10 -10.00 6.35
C LEU A 179 16.31 -9.22 6.84
N LEU A 180 17.01 -9.68 7.87
CA LEU A 180 18.16 -8.95 8.41
C LEU A 180 19.19 -8.69 7.30
N ILE A 181 19.50 -7.41 7.11
CA ILE A 181 20.53 -6.99 6.14
C ILE A 181 21.91 -7.21 6.77
N THR A 182 22.74 -7.98 6.09
CA THR A 182 24.16 -8.15 6.45
C THR A 182 25.01 -7.60 5.31
N PRO A 183 25.47 -6.35 5.39
CA PRO A 183 26.31 -5.76 4.33
C PRO A 183 27.53 -6.61 4.03
N ALA A 184 27.94 -6.64 2.77
CA ALA A 184 29.07 -7.46 2.32
C ALA A 184 30.40 -7.19 3.04
N TRP A 185 30.56 -5.98 3.60
CA TRP A 185 31.75 -5.57 4.36
C TRP A 185 31.64 -5.80 5.87
N MET A 186 30.51 -6.36 6.35
CA MET A 186 30.29 -6.60 7.77
C MET A 186 30.32 -8.09 8.12
N PRO A 187 30.86 -8.47 9.30
CA PRO A 187 30.80 -9.86 9.74
C PRO A 187 29.37 -10.27 10.09
N ARG A 188 29.06 -11.55 9.96
CA ARG A 188 27.75 -12.07 10.39
C ARG A 188 27.56 -11.87 11.89
N GLY A 189 26.34 -11.50 12.28
CA GLY A 189 25.98 -11.31 13.67
C GLY A 189 26.43 -9.96 14.27
N PHE A 190 26.80 -8.96 13.44
CA PHE A 190 27.03 -7.61 13.91
C PHE A 190 25.74 -6.97 14.46
N ASN A 191 25.88 -6.00 15.37
CA ASN A 191 24.74 -5.29 15.92
C ASN A 191 24.37 -4.08 15.05
N VAL A 192 23.19 -4.12 14.43
CA VAL A 192 22.70 -3.04 13.53
C VAL A 192 22.63 -1.70 14.24
N ARG A 193 22.16 -1.63 15.50
CA ARG A 193 22.05 -0.37 16.25
C ARG A 193 23.44 0.23 16.53
N GLN A 194 24.41 -0.63 16.88
CA GLN A 194 25.79 -0.20 17.08
C GLN A 194 26.46 0.26 15.77
N TYR A 195 26.20 -0.45 14.68
CA TYR A 195 26.66 -0.06 13.35
C TYR A 195 26.07 1.30 12.94
N ASN A 196 24.78 1.48 13.08
CA ASN A 196 24.08 2.71 12.74
C ASN A 196 24.58 3.91 13.57
N ALA A 197 25.00 3.72 14.81
CA ALA A 197 25.51 4.81 15.65
C ALA A 197 26.77 5.48 15.07
N THR A 198 27.54 4.79 14.24
CA THR A 198 28.84 5.26 13.73
C THR A 198 28.91 5.33 12.19
N SER A 199 28.00 4.67 11.47
CA SER A 199 28.01 4.61 10.01
C SER A 199 27.22 5.75 9.37
N ASP A 200 27.72 6.27 8.26
CA ASP A 200 26.98 7.19 7.39
C ASP A 200 25.97 6.49 6.47
N PHE A 201 26.11 5.16 6.32
CA PHE A 201 25.20 4.32 5.54
C PHE A 201 24.41 3.44 6.50
N LYS A 202 23.25 3.93 6.91
CA LYS A 202 22.42 3.24 7.88
C LYS A 202 21.74 2.00 7.29
N ILE A 203 21.49 1.04 8.15
CA ILE A 203 20.61 -0.10 7.87
C ILE A 203 19.31 0.18 8.58
N PRO A 204 18.23 0.52 7.88
CA PRO A 204 16.98 0.88 8.52
C PRO A 204 16.38 -0.29 9.30
N ILE A 205 15.92 -0.03 10.52
CA ILE A 205 15.08 -0.96 11.28
C ILE A 205 13.70 -0.89 10.65
N LEU A 206 13.33 -1.92 9.90
CA LEU A 206 12.01 -1.99 9.27
C LEU A 206 10.96 -2.37 10.31
N ASN A 207 9.97 -1.51 10.51
CA ASN A 207 8.76 -1.76 11.30
C ASN A 207 7.56 -1.86 10.36
N ILE A 208 7.03 -3.07 10.14
CA ILE A 208 5.76 -3.29 9.47
C ILE A 208 4.68 -3.35 10.56
N ASN A 209 3.85 -2.31 10.62
CA ASN A 209 2.87 -2.15 11.69
C ASN A 209 1.52 -2.78 11.31
N ALA A 210 0.95 -3.54 12.24
CA ALA A 210 -0.41 -4.06 12.21
C ALA A 210 -1.12 -3.75 13.54
N THR A 211 -2.40 -4.09 13.66
CA THR A 211 -3.17 -3.93 14.90
C THR A 211 -3.64 -5.29 15.38
N SER A 212 -3.38 -5.63 16.63
CA SER A 212 -3.88 -6.85 17.26
C SER A 212 -5.33 -6.67 17.71
N LEU A 213 -6.24 -7.53 17.25
CA LEU A 213 -7.61 -7.57 17.77
C LEU A 213 -7.69 -8.21 19.16
N ASN A 214 -6.68 -8.98 19.57
CA ASN A 214 -6.66 -9.63 20.87
C ASN A 214 -6.62 -8.63 22.03
N THR A 215 -5.90 -7.51 21.84
CA THR A 215 -5.63 -6.54 22.90
C THR A 215 -5.93 -5.10 22.50
N GLY A 216 -6.10 -4.83 21.20
CA GLY A 216 -6.15 -3.48 20.65
C GLY A 216 -4.77 -2.81 20.55
N GLY A 217 -3.69 -3.56 20.77
CA GLY A 217 -2.32 -3.06 20.76
C GLY A 217 -1.69 -2.97 19.37
N ARG A 218 -0.63 -2.17 19.27
CA ARG A 218 0.21 -2.10 18.08
C ARG A 218 1.05 -3.36 17.95
N TRP A 219 0.85 -4.10 16.88
CA TRP A 219 1.66 -5.25 16.49
C TRP A 219 2.72 -4.84 15.49
N VAL A 220 3.92 -5.34 15.64
CA VAL A 220 5.05 -5.03 14.77
C VAL A 220 5.71 -6.30 14.27
N PHE A 221 6.06 -6.31 12.98
CA PHE A 221 6.98 -7.27 12.39
C PHE A 221 8.26 -6.54 12.01
N THR A 222 9.41 -7.09 12.46
CA THR A 222 10.74 -6.57 12.13
C THR A 222 11.62 -7.68 11.55
N ALA A 223 12.86 -7.36 11.20
CA ALA A 223 13.86 -8.35 10.77
C ALA A 223 14.40 -9.23 11.91
N THR A 224 14.10 -8.91 13.18
CA THR A 224 14.67 -9.56 14.37
C THR A 224 13.63 -10.15 15.31
N ASP A 225 12.41 -9.68 15.24
CA ASP A 225 11.35 -10.04 16.19
C ASP A 225 9.96 -9.66 15.64
N LEU A 226 8.93 -10.19 16.30
CA LEU A 226 7.53 -9.82 16.08
C LEU A 226 6.77 -9.81 17.41
N GLY A 227 5.64 -9.13 17.47
CA GLY A 227 4.76 -9.08 18.63
C GLY A 227 4.22 -7.69 18.94
N GLU A 228 3.52 -7.56 20.05
CA GLU A 228 2.97 -6.27 20.46
C GLU A 228 4.03 -5.40 21.12
N VAL A 229 3.96 -4.11 20.83
CA VAL A 229 4.77 -3.10 21.50
C VAL A 229 3.96 -2.51 22.64
N PRO A 230 4.47 -2.57 23.88
CA PRO A 230 3.80 -1.94 25.02
C PRO A 230 3.58 -0.45 24.75
N SER A 231 2.36 0.02 24.95
CA SER A 231 2.07 1.46 24.89
C SER A 231 2.76 2.19 26.02
N ALA A 232 3.29 3.38 25.73
CA ALA A 232 3.85 4.27 26.76
C ALA A 232 2.77 4.71 27.77
N ASN A 233 1.51 4.76 27.34
CA ASN A 233 0.35 5.12 28.16
C ASN A 233 -0.70 3.99 28.08
N PRO A 234 -0.52 2.88 28.83
CA PRO A 234 -1.46 1.77 28.77
C PRO A 234 -2.82 2.19 29.33
N ILE A 235 -3.86 2.07 28.48
CA ILE A 235 -5.24 2.29 28.90
C ILE A 235 -5.81 0.94 29.36
N GLY A 236 -6.04 0.80 30.66
CA GLY A 236 -6.65 -0.40 31.24
C GLY A 236 -5.66 -1.45 31.73
N THR A 237 -6.19 -2.66 31.99
CA THR A 237 -5.46 -3.79 32.60
C THR A 237 -5.05 -4.86 31.59
N ILE A 238 -5.22 -4.62 30.29
CA ILE A 238 -4.93 -5.60 29.24
C ILE A 238 -3.41 -5.72 29.10
N LYS A 239 -2.89 -6.93 29.30
CA LYS A 239 -1.47 -7.21 29.09
C LYS A 239 -1.22 -7.42 27.60
N PRO A 240 -0.21 -6.74 27.02
CA PRO A 240 0.16 -6.97 25.63
C PRO A 240 0.68 -8.40 25.44
N LEU A 241 0.50 -8.93 24.23
CA LEU A 241 1.12 -10.18 23.83
C LEU A 241 2.64 -9.96 23.70
N PRO A 242 3.48 -10.81 24.33
CA PRO A 242 4.92 -10.55 24.39
C PRO A 242 5.56 -10.58 22.99
N ARG A 243 6.56 -9.74 22.79
CA ARG A 243 7.42 -9.81 21.60
C ARG A 243 8.28 -11.07 21.64
N ILE A 244 8.46 -11.67 20.48
CA ILE A 244 9.26 -12.88 20.31
C ILE A 244 10.43 -12.53 19.39
N SER A 245 11.66 -12.63 19.92
CA SER A 245 12.88 -12.52 19.11
C SER A 245 13.11 -13.85 18.36
N TYR A 246 13.47 -13.75 17.08
CA TYR A 246 13.78 -14.96 16.28
C TYR A 246 15.04 -15.69 16.78
N SER A 247 15.91 -15.02 17.53
CA SER A 247 17.13 -15.57 18.11
C SER A 247 17.00 -15.97 19.58
N ASP A 248 15.78 -15.96 20.15
CA ASP A 248 15.57 -16.33 21.54
C ASP A 248 15.88 -17.83 21.75
N PRO A 249 16.89 -18.18 22.57
CA PRO A 249 17.29 -19.55 22.80
C PRO A 249 16.25 -20.36 23.60
N THR A 250 15.25 -19.70 24.19
CA THR A 250 14.21 -20.36 24.98
C THR A 250 13.02 -20.86 24.14
N LEU A 251 13.01 -20.52 22.84
CA LEU A 251 11.95 -20.96 21.93
C LEU A 251 11.96 -22.48 21.74
N THR A 252 10.76 -23.07 21.77
CA THR A 252 10.60 -24.48 21.42
C THR A 252 10.87 -24.72 19.93
N PRO A 253 11.23 -25.96 19.52
CA PRO A 253 11.40 -26.27 18.10
C PRO A 253 10.17 -25.99 17.25
N GLU A 254 8.96 -26.16 17.82
CA GLU A 254 7.69 -25.85 17.15
C GLU A 254 7.55 -24.36 16.91
N GLN A 255 7.85 -23.52 17.90
CA GLN A 255 7.84 -22.07 17.77
C GLN A 255 8.87 -21.59 16.74
N GLN A 256 10.10 -22.11 16.79
CA GLN A 256 11.13 -21.79 15.79
C GLN A 256 10.67 -22.13 14.37
N LYS A 257 10.08 -23.33 14.20
CA LYS A 257 9.52 -23.75 12.91
C LYS A 257 8.39 -22.81 12.46
N LYS A 258 7.51 -22.40 13.38
CA LYS A 258 6.41 -21.48 13.07
C LYS A 258 6.92 -20.10 12.65
N LEU A 259 7.86 -19.53 13.38
CA LEU A 259 8.49 -18.23 13.07
C LEU A 259 9.16 -18.26 11.69
N ALA A 260 9.86 -19.35 11.35
CA ALA A 260 10.46 -19.52 10.04
C ALA A 260 9.44 -19.66 8.90
N GLN A 261 8.18 -19.96 9.21
CA GLN A 261 7.10 -20.06 8.23
C GLN A 261 6.37 -18.72 7.97
N ILE A 262 6.53 -17.73 8.85
CA ILE A 262 5.90 -16.43 8.66
C ILE A 262 6.69 -15.63 7.61
N GLY A 263 6.02 -15.31 6.49
CA GLY A 263 6.63 -14.61 5.37
C GLY A 263 6.47 -13.09 5.45
N LEU A 264 7.34 -12.38 4.71
CA LEU A 264 7.24 -10.94 4.54
C LEU A 264 5.89 -10.52 3.94
N SER A 265 5.43 -11.24 2.92
CA SER A 265 4.14 -10.96 2.27
C SER A 265 2.96 -11.10 3.22
N GLU A 266 3.01 -12.05 4.16
CA GLU A 266 1.99 -12.20 5.22
C GLU A 266 2.02 -11.03 6.20
N ALA A 267 3.21 -10.58 6.62
CA ALA A 267 3.35 -9.40 7.48
C ALA A 267 2.80 -8.12 6.79
N VAL A 268 3.10 -7.95 5.50
CA VAL A 268 2.58 -6.83 4.71
C VAL A 268 1.06 -6.94 4.52
N ALA A 269 0.53 -8.14 4.27
CA ALA A 269 -0.90 -8.38 4.17
C ALA A 269 -1.63 -8.10 5.50
N ALA A 270 -1.06 -8.50 6.63
CA ALA A 270 -1.60 -8.17 7.96
C ALA A 270 -1.65 -6.65 8.17
N SER A 271 -0.57 -5.94 7.78
CA SER A 271 -0.49 -4.48 7.85
C SER A 271 -1.52 -3.78 6.94
N ALA A 272 -1.98 -4.43 5.88
CA ALA A 272 -2.90 -3.88 4.87
C ALA A 272 -4.31 -4.51 4.92
N CYS A 273 -4.62 -5.23 5.99
CA CYS A 273 -5.87 -5.97 6.18
C CYS A 273 -6.98 -5.05 6.71
N VAL A 274 -7.50 -4.18 5.85
CA VAL A 274 -8.53 -3.18 6.20
C VAL A 274 -9.79 -3.87 6.71
N PRO A 275 -10.27 -3.57 7.94
CA PRO A 275 -11.50 -4.13 8.48
C PRO A 275 -12.70 -3.92 7.57
N ALA A 276 -13.64 -4.86 7.58
CA ALA A 276 -14.83 -4.96 6.73
C ALA A 276 -14.55 -5.29 5.24
N ILE A 277 -13.34 -5.05 4.72
CA ILE A 277 -12.96 -5.44 3.35
C ILE A 277 -12.23 -6.79 3.37
N PHE A 278 -11.36 -6.98 4.34
CA PHE A 278 -10.59 -8.19 4.54
C PHE A 278 -10.94 -8.85 5.87
N THR A 279 -10.82 -10.17 5.92
CA THR A 279 -10.83 -10.93 7.17
C THR A 279 -9.51 -10.69 7.91
N PRO A 280 -9.47 -10.70 9.25
CA PRO A 280 -8.22 -10.64 9.98
C PRO A 280 -7.23 -11.71 9.50
N LEU A 281 -5.94 -11.40 9.53
CA LEU A 281 -4.90 -12.40 9.29
C LEU A 281 -4.61 -13.11 10.62
N ALA A 282 -4.81 -14.43 10.64
CA ALA A 282 -4.65 -15.25 11.83
C ALA A 282 -3.25 -15.90 11.89
N ILE A 283 -2.57 -15.80 13.04
CA ILE A 283 -1.34 -16.53 13.31
C ILE A 283 -1.60 -17.53 14.44
N HIS A 284 -1.57 -18.81 14.10
CA HIS A 284 -1.76 -19.93 15.02
C HIS A 284 -0.45 -20.40 15.63
N ASP A 285 -0.52 -21.05 16.81
CA ASP A 285 0.58 -21.73 17.49
C ASP A 285 1.85 -20.87 17.73
N LEU A 286 1.68 -19.55 17.82
CA LEU A 286 2.79 -18.62 18.09
C LEU A 286 3.16 -18.59 19.58
N TYR A 287 2.15 -18.67 20.45
CA TYR A 287 2.31 -18.65 21.90
C TYR A 287 1.99 -20.01 22.53
N PRO A 288 2.59 -20.32 23.70
CA PRO A 288 2.20 -21.50 24.44
C PRO A 288 0.71 -21.49 24.76
N ARG A 289 0.09 -22.65 24.72
CA ARG A 289 -1.31 -22.80 25.12
C ARG A 289 -1.50 -22.38 26.58
N GLY A 290 -2.61 -21.70 26.87
CA GLY A 290 -2.97 -21.28 28.22
C GLY A 290 -3.13 -22.49 29.19
N ALA A 291 -3.24 -22.18 30.48
CA ALA A 291 -3.37 -23.21 31.53
C ALA A 291 -4.58 -24.15 31.31
N ASN A 292 -5.61 -23.69 30.60
CA ASN A 292 -6.80 -24.49 30.25
C ASN A 292 -6.66 -25.23 28.92
N GLY A 293 -5.47 -25.23 28.29
CA GLY A 293 -5.23 -25.81 26.97
C GLY A 293 -5.73 -24.96 25.80
N GLU A 294 -6.24 -23.76 26.05
CA GLU A 294 -6.72 -22.83 25.04
C GLU A 294 -5.55 -22.28 24.23
N GLU A 295 -5.71 -22.26 22.91
CA GLU A 295 -4.77 -21.66 21.99
C GLU A 295 -4.96 -20.13 21.94
N ILE A 296 -3.86 -19.39 21.91
CA ILE A 296 -3.87 -17.96 21.59
C ILE A 296 -3.69 -17.82 20.07
N VAL A 297 -4.78 -17.59 19.37
CA VAL A 297 -4.75 -17.21 17.96
C VAL A 297 -4.56 -15.70 17.88
N VAL A 298 -3.50 -15.25 17.24
CA VAL A 298 -3.24 -13.82 17.02
C VAL A 298 -4.03 -13.37 15.80
N GLU A 299 -4.99 -12.48 16.01
CA GLU A 299 -5.83 -11.93 14.95
C GLU A 299 -5.38 -10.50 14.63
N LEU A 300 -4.89 -10.28 13.41
CA LEU A 300 -4.32 -9.02 12.98
C LEU A 300 -5.18 -8.32 11.92
N VAL A 301 -5.30 -7.01 12.06
CA VAL A 301 -5.92 -6.11 11.08
C VAL A 301 -4.96 -4.98 10.72
N ASP A 302 -5.36 -4.17 9.73
CA ASP A 302 -4.57 -3.04 9.21
C ASP A 302 -3.98 -2.18 10.34
N GLY A 303 -2.71 -1.84 10.18
CA GLY A 303 -1.99 -0.99 11.14
C GLY A 303 -2.63 0.39 11.30
N GLY A 304 -3.35 0.86 10.27
CA GLY A 304 -4.08 2.12 10.30
C GLY A 304 -5.26 2.17 11.28
N VAL A 305 -5.67 1.05 11.87
CA VAL A 305 -6.63 1.03 12.98
C VAL A 305 -6.01 1.60 14.24
N TYR A 306 -4.73 1.34 14.49
CA TYR A 306 -4.00 1.85 15.65
C TYR A 306 -3.31 3.18 15.34
N ASP A 307 -2.47 3.24 14.30
CA ASP A 307 -1.71 4.43 13.88
C ASP A 307 -1.44 4.36 12.37
N ASN A 308 -2.24 5.06 11.58
CA ASN A 308 -2.15 5.02 10.12
C ASN A 308 -0.92 5.75 9.56
N GLN A 309 -0.30 6.62 10.33
CA GLN A 309 0.90 7.37 9.97
C GLN A 309 2.18 6.61 10.31
N GLY A 310 2.13 5.66 11.26
CA GLY A 310 3.29 4.91 11.73
C GLY A 310 4.24 5.72 12.62
N VAL A 311 3.76 6.80 13.21
CA VAL A 311 4.53 7.73 14.06
C VAL A 311 4.94 7.08 15.39
N GLU A 312 4.05 6.31 16.00
CA GLU A 312 4.31 5.64 17.28
C GLU A 312 5.53 4.70 17.22
N ALA A 313 5.84 4.14 16.05
CA ALA A 313 7.04 3.33 15.87
C ALA A 313 8.31 4.18 15.93
N LEU A 314 8.31 5.38 15.36
CA LEU A 314 9.44 6.30 15.40
C LEU A 314 9.69 6.82 16.82
N LEU A 315 8.61 7.17 17.54
CA LEU A 315 8.67 7.58 18.94
C LEU A 315 9.21 6.46 19.83
N SER A 316 8.72 5.22 19.65
CA SER A 316 9.18 4.05 20.41
C SER A 316 10.66 3.73 20.17
N GLU A 317 11.16 4.01 18.97
CA GLU A 317 12.56 3.83 18.60
C GLU A 317 13.45 5.01 19.01
N ASN A 318 12.89 6.04 19.65
CA ASN A 318 13.57 7.28 20.07
C ASN A 318 14.32 7.92 18.90
N CYS A 319 13.62 8.23 17.81
CA CYS A 319 14.17 8.99 16.71
C CYS A 319 14.28 10.47 17.09
N ASP A 320 15.44 11.09 16.83
CA ASP A 320 15.70 12.51 17.10
C ASP A 320 15.11 13.44 16.05
N LEU A 321 15.02 12.94 14.81
CA LEU A 321 14.37 13.61 13.70
C LEU A 321 13.40 12.61 13.05
N MET A 322 12.19 13.06 12.78
CA MET A 322 11.14 12.23 12.22
C MET A 322 10.56 12.85 10.94
N ILE A 323 10.54 12.09 9.86
CA ILE A 323 9.85 12.47 8.63
C ILE A 323 8.61 11.59 8.49
N CYS A 324 7.43 12.21 8.53
CA CYS A 324 6.16 11.52 8.35
C CYS A 324 5.52 11.91 7.01
N SER A 325 5.46 10.95 6.11
CA SER A 325 4.80 11.07 4.81
C SER A 325 3.40 10.49 4.89
N ASP A 326 2.38 11.36 4.90
CA ASP A 326 0.97 10.96 5.02
C ASP A 326 0.23 11.05 3.67
N ALA A 327 -0.03 9.91 3.07
CA ALA A 327 -0.87 9.79 1.87
C ALA A 327 -2.22 9.09 2.15
N SER A 328 -2.67 9.13 3.41
CA SER A 328 -3.93 8.52 3.84
C SER A 328 -5.16 9.28 3.33
N GLY A 329 -6.34 8.68 3.48
CA GLY A 329 -7.61 9.34 3.22
C GLY A 329 -7.88 10.43 4.26
N GLN A 330 -8.57 11.49 3.83
CA GLN A 330 -9.06 12.51 4.75
C GLN A 330 -10.57 12.55 4.79
N LEU A 331 -11.10 12.86 5.96
CA LEU A 331 -12.53 13.03 6.18
C LEU A 331 -12.99 14.36 5.60
N ASP A 332 -13.86 14.34 4.59
CA ASP A 332 -14.55 15.53 4.09
C ASP A 332 -15.82 15.82 4.87
N GLY A 333 -16.17 17.11 4.99
CA GLY A 333 -17.48 17.51 5.50
C GLY A 333 -18.61 16.98 4.61
N ASN A 334 -19.61 16.34 5.18
CA ASN A 334 -20.79 15.88 4.45
C ASN A 334 -22.05 16.53 5.06
N ARG A 335 -22.78 17.30 4.24
CA ARG A 335 -24.00 17.98 4.69
C ARG A 335 -25.20 17.05 4.85
N THR A 336 -25.18 15.93 4.13
CA THR A 336 -26.27 14.94 4.11
C THR A 336 -25.68 13.53 4.26
N PRO A 337 -25.15 13.17 5.46
CA PRO A 337 -24.57 11.85 5.66
C PRO A 337 -25.63 10.76 5.49
N ASP A 338 -25.20 9.64 4.90
CA ASP A 338 -26.05 8.46 4.77
C ASP A 338 -26.35 7.87 6.15
N ILE A 339 -27.57 7.32 6.30
CA ILE A 339 -28.07 6.74 7.55
C ILE A 339 -28.09 5.21 7.54
N GLN A 340 -27.67 4.58 6.45
CA GLN A 340 -27.60 3.12 6.34
C GLN A 340 -26.44 2.56 7.17
N LEU A 341 -26.58 1.32 7.63
CA LEU A 341 -25.65 0.70 8.57
C LEU A 341 -24.19 0.72 8.08
N LEU A 342 -23.92 0.26 6.85
CA LEU A 342 -22.55 0.19 6.33
C LEU A 342 -21.93 1.57 6.07
N PRO A 343 -22.60 2.53 5.40
CA PRO A 343 -22.13 3.91 5.30
C PRO A 343 -21.87 4.58 6.66
N VAL A 344 -22.74 4.38 7.65
CA VAL A 344 -22.52 4.91 9.00
C VAL A 344 -21.30 4.28 9.65
N ALA A 345 -21.14 2.96 9.57
CA ALA A 345 -19.99 2.26 10.15
C ALA A 345 -18.67 2.71 9.52
N THR A 346 -18.59 2.80 8.17
CA THR A 346 -17.40 3.28 7.46
C THR A 346 -17.09 4.73 7.84
N ARG A 347 -18.09 5.61 7.84
CA ARG A 347 -17.89 7.01 8.21
C ARG A 347 -17.46 7.18 9.66
N SER A 348 -17.99 6.38 10.57
CA SER A 348 -17.57 6.39 11.97
C SER A 348 -16.10 5.98 12.12
N ASN A 349 -15.67 4.96 11.37
CA ASN A 349 -14.26 4.56 11.32
C ASN A 349 -13.38 5.68 10.75
N ASP A 350 -13.81 6.37 9.69
CA ASP A 350 -13.07 7.50 9.12
C ASP A 350 -12.92 8.67 10.10
N ILE A 351 -13.95 8.92 10.91
CA ILE A 351 -13.91 9.93 11.99
C ILE A 351 -12.88 9.53 13.04
N LEU A 352 -12.88 8.26 13.49
CA LEU A 352 -11.92 7.75 14.48
C LEU A 352 -10.48 7.82 13.92
N ALA A 353 -10.26 7.37 12.71
CA ALA A 353 -8.95 7.46 12.05
C ALA A 353 -8.45 8.91 11.92
N THR A 354 -9.35 9.87 11.63
CA THR A 354 -9.02 11.29 11.59
C THR A 354 -8.62 11.82 12.97
N ARG A 355 -9.30 11.36 14.02
CA ARG A 355 -8.96 11.73 15.41
C ARG A 355 -7.59 11.19 15.82
N VAL A 356 -7.34 9.91 15.56
CA VAL A 356 -6.02 9.29 15.84
C VAL A 356 -4.90 10.05 15.14
N ARG A 357 -5.09 10.42 13.85
CA ARG A 357 -4.10 11.21 13.13
C ARG A 357 -3.83 12.57 13.78
N ALA A 358 -4.88 13.28 14.21
CA ALA A 358 -4.71 14.55 14.89
C ALA A 358 -3.93 14.38 16.21
N GLU A 359 -4.20 13.31 16.95
CA GLU A 359 -3.48 12.98 18.18
C GLU A 359 -2.01 12.61 17.89
N CYS A 360 -1.73 11.82 16.85
CA CYS A 360 -0.35 11.52 16.42
C CYS A 360 0.42 12.81 16.08
N TYR A 361 -0.21 13.74 15.37
CA TYR A 361 0.40 15.04 15.08
C TYR A 361 0.66 15.87 16.33
N ASP A 362 -0.30 15.92 17.25
CA ASP A 362 -0.14 16.62 18.53
C ASP A 362 0.95 15.98 19.40
N ASN A 363 1.08 14.65 19.39
CA ASN A 363 2.15 13.93 20.07
C ASN A 363 3.54 14.28 19.51
N LEU A 364 3.68 14.36 18.18
CA LEU A 364 4.91 14.82 17.54
C LEU A 364 5.26 16.24 18.00
N ARG A 365 4.28 17.13 18.00
CA ARG A 365 4.43 18.54 18.33
C ARG A 365 4.78 18.78 19.80
N ASN A 366 4.32 17.90 20.69
CA ASN A 366 4.53 18.00 22.13
C ASN A 366 5.66 17.09 22.64
N CYS A 367 6.43 16.46 21.73
CA CYS A 367 7.54 15.59 22.11
C CYS A 367 8.62 16.40 22.86
N PRO A 368 9.06 15.97 24.07
CA PRO A 368 10.10 16.67 24.81
C PRO A 368 11.41 16.64 24.03
N GLY A 369 12.07 17.80 23.85
CA GLY A 369 13.39 17.88 23.23
C GLY A 369 13.42 18.59 21.88
N ASP A 370 12.64 19.68 21.72
CA ASP A 370 12.54 20.44 20.46
C ASP A 370 12.26 19.55 19.24
N GLY A 371 11.31 18.61 19.43
CA GLY A 371 11.02 17.49 18.53
C GLY A 371 11.09 17.88 17.05
N ASN A 372 12.22 17.56 16.45
CA ASN A 372 12.46 17.86 15.06
C ASN A 372 11.65 16.87 14.21
N PHE A 373 10.58 17.32 13.64
CA PHE A 373 9.78 16.50 12.75
C PHE A 373 9.36 17.28 11.50
N VAL A 374 9.22 16.56 10.41
CA VAL A 374 8.60 17.04 9.15
C VAL A 374 7.37 16.18 8.91
N PHE A 375 6.21 16.79 8.94
CA PHE A 375 4.93 16.13 8.68
C PHE A 375 4.24 16.80 7.50
N PHE A 376 3.94 16.07 6.46
CA PHE A 376 3.21 16.55 5.30
C PHE A 376 2.20 15.52 4.82
N HIS A 377 1.13 16.03 4.23
CA HIS A 377 0.00 15.23 3.79
C HIS A 377 -0.31 15.48 2.32
N LEU A 378 -0.74 14.44 1.59
CA LEU A 378 -1.17 14.47 0.20
C LEU A 378 -2.13 15.63 -0.16
N ARG A 379 -2.85 16.21 0.80
CA ARG A 379 -3.74 17.36 0.61
C ARG A 379 -3.13 18.71 0.98
N ASP A 380 -1.88 18.71 1.41
CA ASP A 380 -1.25 19.97 1.77
C ASP A 380 -1.11 20.86 0.54
N ASP A 381 -1.34 22.15 0.74
CA ASP A 381 -1.26 23.17 -0.29
C ASP A 381 0.03 23.99 -0.10
N PHE A 382 0.54 24.52 -1.18
CA PHE A 382 1.73 25.37 -1.21
C PHE A 382 1.33 26.82 -1.34
N PRO A 383 1.15 27.59 -0.26
CA PRO A 383 0.70 28.96 -0.34
C PRO A 383 1.66 29.79 -1.18
N GLY A 384 1.23 30.22 -2.35
CA GLY A 384 1.94 31.17 -3.18
C GLY A 384 3.18 30.62 -3.91
N ASN A 385 3.38 29.32 -4.02
CA ASN A 385 4.54 28.76 -4.71
C ASN A 385 4.34 28.68 -6.23
N PRO A 386 5.05 29.49 -7.04
CA PRO A 386 4.96 29.47 -8.50
C PRO A 386 5.55 28.20 -9.14
N THR A 387 6.28 27.38 -8.37
CA THR A 387 6.83 26.08 -8.82
C THR A 387 5.76 25.02 -8.97
N TYR A 388 4.59 25.25 -8.38
CA TYR A 388 3.44 24.36 -8.41
C TYR A 388 2.30 24.93 -9.25
N PRO A 389 2.43 24.97 -10.58
CA PRO A 389 1.37 25.48 -11.44
C PRO A 389 0.13 24.58 -11.48
N LEU A 390 0.18 23.42 -10.79
CA LEU A 390 -0.92 22.45 -10.70
C LEU A 390 -1.92 22.77 -9.62
N LEU A 391 -1.47 23.47 -8.58
CA LEU A 391 -2.28 23.69 -7.41
C LEU A 391 -2.92 25.06 -7.55
N PRO A 392 -4.22 25.15 -7.83
CA PRO A 392 -4.93 26.41 -7.65
C PRO A 392 -4.76 26.81 -6.19
N GLY A 393 -4.58 28.10 -5.92
CA GLY A 393 -4.45 28.65 -4.56
C GLY A 393 -5.53 28.16 -3.60
N PRO A 394 -5.49 28.56 -2.32
CA PRO A 394 -6.24 27.94 -1.24
C PRO A 394 -7.68 27.70 -1.65
N VAL A 395 -8.00 26.43 -1.78
CA VAL A 395 -9.35 26.00 -2.10
C VAL A 395 -10.17 26.22 -0.86
N ASP A 396 -11.22 27.04 -0.95
CA ASP A 396 -12.17 27.22 0.15
C ASP A 396 -12.86 25.89 0.45
N ARG A 397 -12.25 25.13 1.37
CA ARG A 397 -12.69 23.78 1.77
C ARG A 397 -14.10 23.77 2.38
N CYS A 398 -14.64 24.94 2.69
CA CYS A 398 -15.95 25.08 3.34
C CYS A 398 -17.13 25.01 2.36
N ASN A 399 -16.92 25.23 1.07
CA ASN A 399 -18.01 25.37 0.10
C ASN A 399 -18.26 24.16 -0.81
N GLY A 400 -17.50 23.07 -0.70
CA GLY A 400 -17.77 21.80 -1.41
C GLY A 400 -17.59 21.86 -2.94
N VAL A 401 -17.00 22.91 -3.47
CA VAL A 401 -16.70 23.07 -4.90
C VAL A 401 -15.18 23.10 -5.04
N ASN A 402 -14.62 21.93 -5.24
CA ASN A 402 -13.17 21.77 -5.41
C ASN A 402 -12.88 21.16 -6.77
N ASP A 403 -12.74 21.97 -7.80
CA ASP A 403 -12.32 21.55 -9.14
C ASP A 403 -10.78 21.43 -9.26
N GLY A 404 -10.06 21.44 -8.14
CA GLY A 404 -8.60 21.44 -8.13
C GLY A 404 -7.98 20.04 -8.33
N HIS A 405 -6.79 20.02 -8.89
CA HIS A 405 -6.02 18.78 -9.11
C HIS A 405 -5.67 18.06 -7.79
N ILE A 406 -5.40 18.79 -6.69
CA ILE A 406 -5.15 18.22 -5.36
C ILE A 406 -6.38 17.46 -4.87
N TYR A 407 -7.57 18.04 -5.01
CA TYR A 407 -8.81 17.36 -4.65
C TYR A 407 -8.98 16.07 -5.47
N ALA A 408 -8.78 16.12 -6.78
CA ALA A 408 -8.86 14.94 -7.63
C ALA A 408 -7.82 13.89 -7.22
N LEU A 409 -6.59 14.29 -6.94
CA LEU A 409 -5.49 13.43 -6.54
C LEU A 409 -5.76 12.76 -5.19
N SER A 410 -6.21 13.53 -4.20
CA SER A 410 -6.52 13.03 -2.86
C SER A 410 -7.75 12.11 -2.83
N ASN A 411 -8.64 12.22 -3.81
CA ASN A 411 -9.81 11.36 -3.99
C ASN A 411 -9.55 10.14 -4.87
N ILE A 412 -8.34 9.96 -5.41
CA ILE A 412 -7.98 8.69 -6.03
C ILE A 412 -8.18 7.58 -5.00
N ARG A 413 -8.77 6.48 -5.44
CA ARG A 413 -9.10 5.31 -4.61
C ARG A 413 -7.88 4.76 -3.85
N THR A 414 -8.13 4.24 -2.66
CA THR A 414 -7.14 3.56 -1.83
C THR A 414 -7.23 2.04 -2.00
N ASP A 415 -7.21 1.56 -3.23
CA ASP A 415 -7.44 0.16 -3.59
C ASP A 415 -6.16 -0.52 -4.09
N LEU A 416 -6.24 -1.84 -4.31
CA LEU A 416 -5.19 -2.70 -4.84
C LEU A 416 -5.35 -2.97 -6.35
N ASP A 417 -6.10 -2.15 -7.06
CA ASP A 417 -6.26 -2.27 -8.51
C ASP A 417 -5.14 -1.55 -9.30
N ALA A 418 -5.20 -1.64 -10.62
CA ALA A 418 -4.21 -1.01 -11.47
C ALA A 418 -4.33 0.53 -11.50
N PHE A 419 -3.19 1.20 -11.51
CA PHE A 419 -3.04 2.64 -11.70
C PHE A 419 -2.45 2.93 -13.08
N SER A 420 -3.01 3.92 -13.77
CA SER A 420 -2.46 4.41 -15.04
C SER A 420 -1.19 5.24 -14.82
N ASN A 421 -0.41 5.47 -15.87
CA ASN A 421 0.79 6.32 -15.75
C ASN A 421 0.43 7.75 -15.31
N VAL A 422 -0.69 8.30 -15.78
CA VAL A 422 -1.15 9.63 -15.36
C VAL A 422 -1.42 9.66 -13.85
N GLU A 423 -2.16 8.69 -13.30
CA GLU A 423 -2.42 8.62 -11.86
C GLU A 423 -1.12 8.42 -11.08
N ALA A 424 -0.32 7.44 -11.47
CA ALA A 424 0.91 7.06 -10.76
C ALA A 424 1.94 8.18 -10.76
N TYR A 425 2.22 8.77 -11.93
CA TYR A 425 3.23 9.81 -12.05
C TYR A 425 2.81 11.12 -11.39
N THR A 426 1.49 11.41 -11.36
CA THR A 426 1.03 12.59 -10.62
C THR A 426 1.22 12.39 -9.12
N LEU A 427 0.90 11.21 -8.57
CA LEU A 427 1.14 10.88 -7.17
C LEU A 427 2.63 10.93 -6.78
N MET A 428 3.49 10.32 -7.60
CA MET A 428 4.95 10.37 -7.37
C MET A 428 5.48 11.80 -7.45
N TYR A 429 5.01 12.58 -8.42
CA TYR A 429 5.41 13.98 -8.58
C TYR A 429 4.99 14.84 -7.38
N ASP A 430 3.78 14.63 -6.88
CA ASP A 430 3.27 15.33 -5.72
C ASP A 430 4.10 15.02 -4.47
N GLY A 431 4.32 13.74 -4.15
CA GLY A 431 5.16 13.33 -3.03
C GLY A 431 6.60 13.86 -3.12
N TYR A 432 7.19 13.86 -4.32
CA TYR A 432 8.52 14.39 -4.58
C TYR A 432 8.63 15.88 -4.27
N CYS A 433 7.62 16.64 -4.65
CA CYS A 433 7.63 18.07 -4.46
C CYS A 433 7.24 18.48 -3.04
N LEU A 434 6.28 17.77 -2.41
CA LEU A 434 5.87 18.07 -1.02
C LEU A 434 7.03 17.92 -0.05
N ILE A 435 7.74 16.81 -0.07
CA ILE A 435 8.89 16.64 0.82
C ILE A 435 9.97 17.70 0.57
N ASP A 436 10.23 18.09 -0.69
CA ASP A 436 11.19 19.15 -1.01
C ASP A 436 10.77 20.48 -0.41
N TYR A 437 9.49 20.81 -0.51
CA TYR A 437 8.95 22.05 0.06
C TYR A 437 9.03 22.08 1.58
N PHE A 438 8.54 21.05 2.26
CA PHE A 438 8.49 21.00 3.71
C PHE A 438 9.89 20.98 4.35
N LEU A 439 10.83 20.26 3.75
CA LEU A 439 12.24 20.31 4.20
C LEU A 439 12.87 21.71 4.12
N GLN A 440 12.40 22.55 3.18
CA GLN A 440 12.96 23.89 3.01
C GLN A 440 12.25 24.98 3.81
N HIS A 441 10.98 24.80 4.17
CA HIS A 441 10.13 25.88 4.69
C HIS A 441 9.49 25.56 6.05
N ASP A 442 9.57 24.34 6.55
CA ASP A 442 9.01 24.01 7.85
C ASP A 442 10.00 24.40 8.96
N GLU A 443 9.57 25.25 9.87
CA GLU A 443 10.37 25.71 11.03
C GLU A 443 10.69 24.55 11.99
N SER A 444 9.91 23.48 11.97
CA SER A 444 10.12 22.28 12.80
C SER A 444 11.29 21.41 12.33
N ASN A 445 11.90 21.71 11.17
CA ASN A 445 13.08 20.99 10.65
C ASN A 445 14.42 21.45 11.23
N ALA A 446 14.42 22.21 12.32
CA ALA A 446 15.61 22.80 12.96
C ALA A 446 16.73 21.78 13.31
N GLY A 447 16.42 20.49 13.34
CA GLY A 447 17.41 19.41 13.51
C GLY A 447 18.22 19.07 12.27
N LEU A 448 17.80 19.54 11.09
CA LEU A 448 18.59 19.42 9.87
C LEU A 448 19.55 20.60 9.78
N GLY A 449 20.82 20.34 9.59
CA GLY A 449 21.80 21.40 9.32
C GLY A 449 21.50 22.11 8.01
N ALA A 450 22.01 23.33 7.86
CA ALA A 450 21.82 24.10 6.63
C ALA A 450 22.22 23.27 5.40
N PRO A 451 21.43 23.33 4.30
CA PRO A 451 21.76 22.58 3.10
C PRO A 451 23.10 23.05 2.51
N SER A 452 23.99 22.11 2.25
CA SER A 452 25.29 22.37 1.65
C SER A 452 25.37 21.80 0.23
N PRO A 453 26.22 22.35 -0.66
CA PRO A 453 26.47 21.75 -1.96
C PRO A 453 27.04 20.33 -1.81
N GLY A 454 26.46 19.35 -2.47
CA GLY A 454 26.86 17.94 -2.42
C GLY A 454 25.68 17.04 -2.71
N GLY A 455 25.89 15.75 -2.88
CA GLY A 455 24.84 14.77 -3.12
C GLY A 455 24.89 14.17 -4.53
N ALA A 456 23.96 13.25 -4.79
CA ALA A 456 23.87 12.60 -6.06
C ALA A 456 23.40 13.56 -7.17
N PRO A 457 23.91 13.46 -8.39
CA PRO A 457 23.41 14.24 -9.50
C PRO A 457 21.92 13.94 -9.71
N ARG A 458 21.15 14.98 -10.06
CA ARG A 458 19.72 14.84 -10.32
C ARG A 458 19.46 13.86 -11.44
N ARG A 459 18.69 12.83 -11.17
CA ARG A 459 18.28 11.87 -12.18
C ARG A 459 17.02 12.36 -12.91
N PRO A 460 16.89 12.14 -14.22
CA PRO A 460 15.61 12.34 -14.89
C PRO A 460 14.64 11.21 -14.49
N TRP A 461 13.85 11.42 -13.43
CA TRP A 461 12.79 10.50 -13.02
C TRP A 461 11.73 10.40 -14.12
N ARG A 462 11.24 9.21 -14.40
CA ARG A 462 10.19 8.99 -15.41
C ARG A 462 8.90 9.71 -15.07
N PHE A 463 8.54 9.77 -13.78
CA PHE A 463 7.34 10.49 -13.33
C PHE A 463 7.41 12.00 -13.61
N LEU A 464 8.58 12.60 -13.81
CA LEU A 464 8.71 14.02 -14.19
C LEU A 464 8.12 14.30 -15.57
N ALA A 465 7.90 13.29 -16.41
CA ALA A 465 7.22 13.43 -17.70
C ALA A 465 5.80 14.01 -17.55
N ILE A 466 5.15 13.82 -16.38
CA ILE A 466 3.82 14.40 -16.10
C ILE A 466 3.84 15.95 -16.20
N ARG A 467 4.98 16.59 -15.98
CA ARG A 467 5.14 18.05 -16.05
C ARG A 467 4.75 18.64 -17.41
N SER A 468 4.93 17.89 -18.49
CA SER A 468 4.49 18.31 -19.82
C SER A 468 2.97 18.43 -19.86
N MET A 469 2.25 17.40 -19.43
CA MET A 469 0.79 17.37 -19.39
C MET A 469 0.21 18.43 -18.43
N ILE A 470 0.88 18.68 -17.31
CA ILE A 470 0.58 19.75 -16.38
C ILE A 470 0.59 21.12 -17.07
N LYS A 471 1.55 21.35 -17.95
CA LYS A 471 1.72 22.64 -18.64
C LYS A 471 0.78 22.79 -19.84
N THR A 472 0.60 21.73 -20.61
CA THR A 472 -0.05 21.79 -21.94
C THR A 472 -1.50 21.36 -21.93
N ASP A 473 -1.95 20.49 -21.01
CA ASP A 473 -3.29 19.89 -21.05
C ASP A 473 -3.86 19.61 -19.63
N LYS A 474 -3.96 20.68 -18.84
CA LYS A 474 -4.46 20.63 -17.46
C LYS A 474 -5.85 20.00 -17.34
N GLN A 475 -6.74 20.26 -18.29
CA GLN A 475 -8.12 19.78 -18.24
C GLN A 475 -8.20 18.28 -18.48
N LYS A 476 -7.40 17.75 -19.39
CA LYS A 476 -7.30 16.30 -19.64
C LYS A 476 -6.69 15.58 -18.45
N LEU A 477 -5.65 16.17 -17.82
CA LEU A 477 -5.08 15.68 -16.58
C LEU A 477 -6.16 15.58 -15.50
N LEU A 478 -6.87 16.67 -15.23
CA LEU A 478 -7.92 16.72 -14.21
C LEU A 478 -9.03 15.70 -14.48
N SER A 479 -9.52 15.62 -15.74
CA SER A 479 -10.55 14.64 -16.09
C SER A 479 -10.12 13.21 -15.86
N HIS A 480 -8.85 12.87 -16.14
CA HIS A 480 -8.31 11.54 -15.90
C HIS A 480 -8.13 11.23 -14.41
N LEU A 481 -7.65 12.19 -13.62
CA LEU A 481 -7.52 12.04 -12.16
C LEU A 481 -8.89 11.86 -11.50
N LEU A 482 -9.93 12.56 -11.95
CA LEU A 482 -11.30 12.42 -11.45
C LEU A 482 -11.88 11.02 -11.70
N ILE A 483 -11.46 10.33 -12.76
CA ILE A 483 -11.81 8.92 -13.01
C ILE A 483 -11.16 8.02 -11.95
N GLY A 484 -10.02 8.42 -11.42
CA GLY A 484 -9.27 7.69 -10.41
C GLY A 484 -10.03 7.37 -9.11
N LYS A 485 -11.09 8.10 -8.79
CA LYS A 485 -11.96 7.85 -7.62
C LYS A 485 -12.83 6.58 -7.75
N TYR A 486 -13.09 6.12 -8.98
CA TYR A 486 -13.98 4.98 -9.19
C TYR A 486 -13.26 3.65 -8.92
N LEU A 487 -13.90 2.77 -8.15
CA LEU A 487 -13.42 1.42 -7.87
C LEU A 487 -13.67 0.47 -9.06
N PHE A 488 -14.75 0.70 -9.80
CA PHE A 488 -15.20 -0.15 -10.90
C PHE A 488 -15.48 0.70 -12.14
N PHE A 489 -15.54 0.04 -13.29
CA PHE A 489 -15.94 0.63 -14.58
C PHE A 489 -15.06 1.78 -15.10
N LYS A 490 -13.86 1.96 -14.55
CA LYS A 490 -12.92 3.01 -15.01
C LYS A 490 -12.68 3.02 -16.53
N PRO A 491 -12.54 1.88 -17.23
CA PRO A 491 -12.36 1.86 -18.68
C PRO A 491 -13.51 2.54 -19.43
N PHE A 492 -14.74 2.42 -18.92
CA PHE A 492 -15.93 3.02 -19.53
C PHE A 492 -16.00 4.54 -19.38
N TYR A 493 -15.29 5.09 -18.40
CA TYR A 493 -15.13 6.53 -18.23
C TYR A 493 -13.89 7.06 -18.96
N ALA A 494 -12.80 6.28 -18.99
CA ALA A 494 -11.53 6.69 -19.59
C ALA A 494 -11.53 6.60 -21.12
N ASP A 495 -12.11 5.54 -21.69
CA ASP A 495 -12.28 5.36 -23.13
C ASP A 495 -13.64 4.64 -23.40
N PRO A 496 -14.75 5.39 -23.35
CA PRO A 496 -16.10 4.83 -23.51
C PRO A 496 -16.27 4.07 -24.83
N THR A 497 -15.71 4.62 -25.90
CA THR A 497 -15.88 4.05 -27.25
C THR A 497 -15.30 2.64 -27.34
N ARG A 498 -14.07 2.46 -26.89
CA ARG A 498 -13.43 1.13 -26.88
C ARG A 498 -14.07 0.19 -25.89
N ALA A 499 -14.35 0.66 -24.66
CA ALA A 499 -14.92 -0.19 -23.63
C ALA A 499 -16.30 -0.71 -24.01
N TRP A 500 -17.22 0.15 -24.47
CA TRP A 500 -18.54 -0.28 -24.94
C TRP A 500 -18.48 -1.08 -26.23
N GLY A 501 -17.61 -0.69 -27.19
CA GLY A 501 -17.41 -1.43 -28.44
C GLY A 501 -17.02 -2.90 -28.17
N VAL A 502 -16.02 -3.12 -27.31
CA VAL A 502 -15.61 -4.47 -26.93
C VAL A 502 -16.72 -5.21 -26.17
N THR A 503 -17.41 -4.52 -25.25
CA THR A 503 -18.51 -5.12 -24.50
C THR A 503 -19.61 -5.61 -25.44
N LEU A 504 -20.00 -4.81 -26.43
CA LEU A 504 -21.02 -5.20 -27.41
C LEU A 504 -20.57 -6.39 -28.27
N ILE A 505 -19.31 -6.42 -28.70
CA ILE A 505 -18.71 -7.54 -29.44
C ILE A 505 -18.75 -8.83 -28.61
N LEU A 506 -18.41 -8.76 -27.31
CA LEU A 506 -18.44 -9.92 -26.41
C LEU A 506 -19.86 -10.39 -26.10
N LEU A 507 -20.82 -9.48 -26.02
CA LEU A 507 -22.21 -9.80 -25.72
C LEU A 507 -22.98 -10.30 -26.98
N ALA A 508 -22.59 -9.88 -28.18
CA ALA A 508 -23.30 -10.22 -29.40
C ALA A 508 -23.51 -11.74 -29.58
N PRO A 509 -22.48 -12.61 -29.46
CA PRO A 509 -22.70 -14.05 -29.58
C PRO A 509 -23.56 -14.63 -28.45
N VAL A 510 -23.48 -14.07 -27.25
CA VAL A 510 -24.32 -14.49 -26.12
C VAL A 510 -25.78 -14.11 -26.37
N LEU A 511 -26.04 -12.89 -26.83
CA LEU A 511 -27.38 -12.41 -27.17
C LEU A 511 -27.95 -13.19 -28.36
N PHE A 512 -27.11 -13.50 -29.35
CA PHE A 512 -27.51 -14.33 -30.49
C PHE A 512 -27.88 -15.76 -30.05
N PHE A 513 -27.05 -16.37 -29.18
CA PHE A 513 -27.36 -17.69 -28.63
C PHE A 513 -28.63 -17.68 -27.78
N LEU A 514 -28.85 -16.68 -26.95
CA LEU A 514 -30.06 -16.53 -26.16
C LEU A 514 -31.31 -16.29 -27.05
N TRP A 515 -31.13 -15.61 -28.18
CA TRP A 515 -32.19 -15.44 -29.17
C TRP A 515 -32.55 -16.75 -29.88
N GLU A 516 -31.54 -17.48 -30.37
CA GLU A 516 -31.72 -18.78 -31.04
C GLU A 516 -32.31 -19.85 -30.11
N ARG A 517 -31.97 -19.76 -28.81
CA ARG A 517 -32.40 -20.74 -27.79
C ARG A 517 -33.30 -20.09 -26.73
N PHE A 518 -34.18 -19.20 -27.18
CA PHE A 518 -35.14 -18.52 -26.31
C PHE A 518 -36.06 -19.49 -25.55
N ASP A 519 -36.36 -20.63 -26.13
CA ASP A 519 -37.02 -21.76 -25.48
C ASP A 519 -36.30 -22.21 -24.20
N LEU A 520 -34.99 -22.35 -24.25
CA LEU A 520 -34.15 -22.76 -23.13
C LEU A 520 -34.10 -21.68 -22.03
N VAL A 521 -34.11 -20.39 -22.43
CA VAL A 521 -34.21 -19.27 -21.49
C VAL A 521 -35.53 -19.29 -20.73
N VAL A 522 -36.64 -19.59 -21.44
CA VAL A 522 -37.97 -19.70 -20.85
C VAL A 522 -38.04 -20.90 -19.90
N GLU A 523 -37.45 -22.04 -20.27
CA GLU A 523 -37.37 -23.22 -19.40
C GLU A 523 -36.52 -22.94 -18.13
N LEU A 524 -35.37 -22.31 -18.32
CA LEU A 524 -34.51 -21.92 -17.20
C LEU A 524 -35.19 -20.92 -16.26
N TYR A 525 -35.94 -19.97 -16.84
CA TYR A 525 -36.74 -19.01 -16.06
C TYR A 525 -37.84 -19.72 -15.27
N LYS A 526 -38.57 -20.65 -15.89
CA LYS A 526 -39.57 -21.46 -15.19
C LYS A 526 -38.95 -22.27 -14.06
N LEU A 527 -37.86 -22.95 -14.34
CA LEU A 527 -37.11 -23.72 -13.34
C LEU A 527 -36.61 -22.84 -12.18
N LEU A 528 -36.11 -21.64 -12.47
CA LEU A 528 -35.68 -20.65 -11.46
C LEU A 528 -36.87 -20.15 -10.63
N VAL A 529 -37.97 -19.79 -11.28
CA VAL A 529 -39.19 -19.30 -10.60
C VAL A 529 -39.83 -20.40 -9.76
N GLU A 530 -39.91 -21.63 -10.26
CA GLU A 530 -40.39 -22.77 -9.50
C GLU A 530 -39.49 -23.06 -8.28
N ASN A 531 -38.16 -23.06 -8.44
CA ASN A 531 -37.26 -23.26 -7.33
C ASN A 531 -37.31 -22.08 -6.33
N ILE A 532 -37.42 -20.82 -6.80
CA ILE A 532 -37.59 -19.65 -5.93
C ILE A 532 -38.91 -19.74 -5.16
N LEU A 533 -40.00 -20.04 -5.80
CA LEU A 533 -41.33 -20.14 -5.17
C LEU A 533 -41.44 -21.33 -4.22
N TYR A 534 -40.93 -22.51 -4.59
CA TYR A 534 -41.10 -23.73 -3.82
C TYR A 534 -40.05 -24.00 -2.76
N TYR A 535 -38.82 -23.49 -2.95
CA TYR A 535 -37.69 -23.81 -2.03
C TYR A 535 -37.04 -22.57 -1.39
N THR A 536 -36.80 -21.49 -2.15
CA THR A 536 -36.08 -20.34 -1.61
C THR A 536 -36.99 -19.34 -0.90
N LEU A 537 -38.22 -19.12 -1.38
CA LEU A 537 -39.17 -18.23 -0.72
C LEU A 537 -39.60 -18.77 0.66
N PRO A 538 -39.98 -20.06 0.80
CA PRO A 538 -40.25 -20.64 2.11
C PRO A 538 -39.00 -20.67 3.01
N ALA A 539 -37.82 -20.97 2.47
CA ALA A 539 -36.57 -20.95 3.22
C ALA A 539 -36.18 -19.53 3.66
N ALA A 540 -36.40 -18.52 2.79
CA ALA A 540 -36.20 -17.11 3.12
C ALA A 540 -37.22 -16.60 4.15
N LEU A 541 -38.48 -17.05 4.09
CA LEU A 541 -39.51 -16.73 5.08
C LEU A 541 -39.21 -17.40 6.43
N VAL A 542 -38.75 -18.66 6.42
CA VAL A 542 -38.27 -19.35 7.63
C VAL A 542 -37.01 -18.70 8.15
N GLY A 543 -36.09 -18.28 7.30
CA GLY A 543 -34.89 -17.52 7.65
C GLY A 543 -35.21 -16.14 8.21
N ALA A 544 -36.16 -15.41 7.61
CA ALA A 544 -36.65 -14.12 8.10
C ALA A 544 -37.40 -14.24 9.43
N ALA A 545 -38.23 -15.28 9.57
CA ALA A 545 -38.87 -15.60 10.86
C ALA A 545 -37.83 -16.02 11.91
N GLY A 546 -36.85 -16.82 11.54
CA GLY A 546 -35.70 -17.19 12.39
C GLY A 546 -34.88 -15.97 12.77
N TYR A 547 -34.61 -15.05 11.84
CA TYR A 547 -33.93 -13.78 12.11
C TYR A 547 -34.74 -12.87 13.03
N ALA A 548 -36.07 -12.78 12.84
CA ALA A 548 -36.94 -12.01 13.71
C ALA A 548 -36.99 -12.58 15.15
N ILE A 549 -36.98 -13.93 15.27
CA ILE A 549 -36.90 -14.64 16.55
C ILE A 549 -35.52 -14.44 17.20
N VAL A 550 -34.42 -14.51 16.43
CA VAL A 550 -33.06 -14.28 16.92
C VAL A 550 -32.86 -12.83 17.34
N LYS A 551 -33.40 -11.87 16.59
CA LYS A 551 -33.41 -10.45 16.95
C LYS A 551 -34.22 -10.16 18.20
N ALA A 552 -35.28 -10.93 18.45
CA ALA A 552 -36.10 -10.81 19.66
C ALA A 552 -35.44 -11.48 20.89
N LEU A 553 -34.43 -12.34 20.69
CA LEU A 553 -33.81 -13.12 21.77
C LEU A 553 -32.40 -12.65 22.15
N ASP A 554 -31.89 -11.60 21.56
CA ASP A 554 -30.59 -10.92 21.88
C ASP A 554 -29.34 -11.85 22.00
N ASP A 555 -29.35 -12.99 21.30
CA ASP A 555 -28.31 -14.02 21.40
C ASP A 555 -27.51 -14.16 20.08
N ALA A 556 -26.44 -13.37 19.94
CA ALA A 556 -25.49 -13.40 18.82
C ALA A 556 -24.81 -14.78 18.52
N PRO A 557 -24.64 -15.72 19.46
CA PRO A 557 -23.98 -17.01 19.18
C PRO A 557 -24.75 -17.95 18.26
N LYS A 558 -26.01 -17.69 17.95
CA LYS A 558 -26.84 -18.62 17.15
C LYS A 558 -26.81 -18.39 15.65
N MET A 559 -26.35 -17.22 15.19
CA MET A 559 -26.05 -17.02 13.75
C MET A 559 -24.94 -17.94 13.25
N LEU A 560 -23.98 -18.28 14.08
CA LEU A 560 -22.95 -19.31 13.78
C LEU A 560 -23.57 -20.67 13.44
N LYS A 561 -24.71 -21.03 14.00
CA LYS A 561 -25.40 -22.30 13.69
C LYS A 561 -26.03 -22.36 12.30
N VAL A 562 -26.34 -21.23 11.69
CA VAL A 562 -26.82 -21.18 10.29
C VAL A 562 -25.65 -21.50 9.35
N PHE A 563 -24.46 -21.00 9.66
CA PHE A 563 -23.24 -21.35 8.94
C PHE A 563 -22.86 -22.82 9.18
N ASP A 564 -23.03 -23.35 10.40
CA ASP A 564 -22.85 -24.77 10.69
C ASP A 564 -23.90 -25.66 9.98
N PHE A 565 -25.13 -25.17 9.82
CA PHE A 565 -26.14 -25.86 9.02
C PHE A 565 -25.75 -25.91 7.53
N ILE A 566 -25.30 -24.78 6.97
CA ILE A 566 -24.79 -24.70 5.60
C ILE A 566 -23.56 -25.61 5.46
N ARG A 567 -22.67 -25.63 6.45
CA ARG A 567 -21.47 -26.47 6.54
C ARG A 567 -21.80 -27.98 6.61
N LYS A 568 -22.86 -28.34 7.33
CA LYS A 568 -23.34 -29.73 7.46
C LYS A 568 -23.98 -30.25 6.17
N TYR A 569 -24.69 -29.38 5.43
CA TYR A 569 -25.25 -29.70 4.10
C TYR A 569 -24.18 -29.75 2.99
N ARG A 570 -23.00 -29.18 3.20
CA ARG A 570 -21.85 -29.25 2.31
C ARG A 570 -21.32 -30.68 2.06
N ARG A 571 -21.60 -31.64 2.96
CA ARG A 571 -21.24 -33.06 2.82
C ARG A 571 -22.24 -33.89 2.01
N ALA A 572 -23.28 -33.25 1.50
CA ALA A 572 -24.22 -33.96 0.61
C ALA A 572 -23.65 -33.98 -0.80
N ASP A 573 -23.49 -35.17 -1.38
CA ASP A 573 -23.03 -35.43 -2.76
C ASP A 573 -24.02 -34.97 -3.83
N ASN A 574 -24.63 -33.79 -3.64
CA ASN A 574 -25.58 -33.24 -4.60
C ASN A 574 -24.84 -32.31 -5.59
N PRO A 575 -24.67 -32.71 -6.86
CA PRO A 575 -23.93 -31.94 -7.86
C PRO A 575 -24.51 -30.54 -8.09
N LEU A 576 -25.80 -30.32 -7.83
CA LEU A 576 -26.45 -29.02 -7.98
C LEU A 576 -26.04 -28.04 -6.85
N LEU A 577 -25.89 -28.54 -5.63
CA LEU A 577 -25.36 -27.75 -4.51
C LEU A 577 -23.88 -27.43 -4.74
N ILE A 578 -23.08 -28.38 -5.20
CA ILE A 578 -21.69 -28.18 -5.57
C ILE A 578 -21.58 -27.10 -6.64
N ALA A 579 -22.38 -27.17 -7.72
CA ALA A 579 -22.39 -26.16 -8.76
C ALA A 579 -22.80 -24.77 -8.25
N LEU A 580 -23.81 -24.68 -7.37
CA LEU A 580 -24.28 -23.43 -6.79
C LEU A 580 -23.20 -22.77 -5.89
N PHE A 581 -22.40 -23.57 -5.19
CA PHE A 581 -21.33 -23.08 -4.34
C PHE A 581 -20.09 -22.65 -5.13
N TYR A 582 -19.73 -23.37 -6.20
CA TYR A 582 -18.58 -23.01 -7.05
C TYR A 582 -18.90 -21.90 -8.06
N ALA A 583 -20.16 -21.69 -8.42
CA ALA A 583 -20.59 -20.70 -9.40
C ALA A 583 -20.11 -19.26 -9.07
N PRO A 584 -20.20 -18.74 -7.82
CA PRO A 584 -19.68 -17.41 -7.50
C PRO A 584 -18.17 -17.29 -7.69
N GLY A 585 -17.40 -18.34 -7.32
CA GLY A 585 -15.95 -18.38 -7.50
C GLY A 585 -15.54 -18.39 -8.97
N LEU A 586 -16.21 -19.19 -9.78
CA LEU A 586 -16.01 -19.25 -11.24
C LEU A 586 -16.42 -17.94 -11.92
N PHE A 587 -17.53 -17.34 -11.49
CA PHE A 587 -17.97 -16.05 -11.99
C PHE A 587 -16.95 -14.95 -11.65
N GLY A 588 -16.44 -14.91 -10.41
CA GLY A 588 -15.39 -13.99 -10.00
C GLY A 588 -14.13 -14.14 -10.85
N ALA A 589 -13.69 -15.37 -11.09
CA ALA A 589 -12.54 -15.66 -11.94
C ALA A 589 -12.77 -15.25 -13.41
N ALA A 590 -13.95 -15.47 -13.95
CA ALA A 590 -14.31 -15.04 -15.31
C ALA A 590 -14.31 -13.51 -15.46
N VAL A 591 -14.88 -12.79 -14.48
CA VAL A 591 -14.86 -11.32 -14.43
C VAL A 591 -13.42 -10.82 -14.31
N ALA A 592 -12.60 -11.43 -13.46
CA ALA A 592 -11.19 -11.07 -13.30
C ALA A 592 -10.41 -11.32 -14.60
N PHE A 593 -10.62 -12.44 -15.26
CA PHE A 593 -10.00 -12.76 -16.55
C PHE A 593 -10.34 -11.73 -17.63
N LEU A 594 -11.61 -11.38 -17.80
CA LEU A 594 -12.04 -10.35 -18.75
C LEU A 594 -11.45 -8.98 -18.42
N ASN A 595 -11.42 -8.65 -17.12
CA ASN A 595 -10.82 -7.39 -16.67
C ASN A 595 -9.34 -7.34 -17.04
N LEU A 596 -8.56 -8.33 -16.64
CA LEU A 596 -7.10 -8.38 -16.87
C LEU A 596 -6.76 -8.46 -18.36
N SER A 597 -7.51 -9.25 -19.12
CA SER A 597 -7.22 -9.47 -20.54
C SER A 597 -7.56 -8.27 -21.42
N ILE A 598 -8.59 -7.50 -21.06
CA ILE A 598 -9.18 -6.47 -21.94
C ILE A 598 -9.31 -5.13 -21.23
N TYR A 599 -10.17 -5.02 -20.23
CA TYR A 599 -10.57 -3.73 -19.67
C TYR A 599 -9.44 -3.00 -18.95
N ASN A 600 -8.58 -3.71 -18.22
CA ASN A 600 -7.40 -3.14 -17.60
C ASN A 600 -6.45 -2.52 -18.64
N LYS A 601 -6.25 -3.21 -19.78
CA LYS A 601 -5.42 -2.70 -20.87
C LYS A 601 -5.99 -1.43 -21.50
N ILE A 602 -7.31 -1.35 -21.69
CA ILE A 602 -7.98 -0.14 -22.20
C ILE A 602 -7.74 1.02 -21.24
N PHE A 603 -7.92 0.81 -19.94
CA PHE A 603 -7.70 1.83 -18.92
C PHE A 603 -6.24 2.32 -18.89
N LEU A 604 -5.29 1.39 -18.88
CA LEU A 604 -3.86 1.73 -18.87
C LEU A 604 -3.44 2.48 -20.13
N GLN A 605 -3.99 2.12 -21.31
CA GLN A 605 -3.72 2.85 -22.55
C GLN A 605 -4.30 4.26 -22.55
N ALA A 606 -5.51 4.45 -22.03
CA ALA A 606 -6.13 5.77 -21.92
C ALA A 606 -5.33 6.73 -21.02
N GLY A 607 -4.65 6.21 -20.01
CA GLY A 607 -3.79 6.97 -19.10
C GLY A 607 -2.30 6.93 -19.44
N ARG A 608 -1.91 6.56 -20.65
CA ARG A 608 -0.52 6.70 -21.11
C ARG A 608 -0.17 8.15 -21.33
N LEU A 609 1.04 8.51 -20.93
CA LEU A 609 1.64 9.79 -21.34
C LEU A 609 2.07 9.71 -22.81
N PRO A 610 2.01 10.82 -23.55
CA PRO A 610 2.64 10.89 -24.86
C PRO A 610 4.15 10.63 -24.71
N PRO A 611 4.82 9.98 -25.69
CA PRO A 611 6.25 9.78 -25.66
C PRO A 611 6.95 11.14 -25.48
N SER A 612 7.80 11.25 -24.47
CA SER A 612 8.66 12.43 -24.30
C SER A 612 9.93 12.22 -25.14
N ASP A 613 10.49 13.32 -25.65
CA ASP A 613 11.77 13.27 -26.40
C ASP A 613 12.92 12.66 -25.58
N GLY A 614 12.73 12.42 -24.28
CA GLY A 614 13.69 11.74 -23.40
C GLY A 614 13.51 10.22 -23.29
N ASP A 615 12.39 9.64 -23.72
CA ASP A 615 12.14 8.20 -23.59
C ASP A 615 13.04 7.38 -24.53
N ALA A 616 13.54 7.97 -25.59
CA ALA A 616 14.50 7.33 -26.51
C ALA A 616 15.88 7.02 -25.88
N LEU A 617 16.19 7.61 -24.73
CA LEU A 617 17.45 7.40 -23.99
C LEU A 617 17.34 6.39 -22.84
N LEU A 618 16.12 5.87 -22.55
CA LEU A 618 15.83 5.06 -21.36
C LEU A 618 15.22 3.68 -21.68
N GLU A 619 15.23 3.23 -22.95
CA GLU A 619 14.85 1.85 -23.24
C GLU A 619 15.85 0.88 -22.59
N PRO A 620 15.39 -0.05 -21.73
CA PRO A 620 16.25 -1.12 -21.25
C PRO A 620 16.65 -1.98 -22.45
N SER A 621 17.94 -2.30 -22.58
CA SER A 621 18.52 -3.13 -23.63
C SER A 621 18.02 -4.59 -23.65
N HIS A 622 16.98 -4.92 -22.90
CA HIS A 622 16.36 -6.24 -22.86
C HIS A 622 14.83 -6.10 -22.96
N GLY A 623 14.29 -6.37 -24.14
CA GLY A 623 12.86 -6.46 -24.38
C GLY A 623 12.24 -7.69 -23.67
N PRO A 624 10.91 -7.68 -23.43
CA PRO A 624 10.19 -8.75 -22.71
C PRO A 624 10.20 -10.12 -23.40
N ALA A 625 10.78 -10.25 -24.59
CA ALA A 625 10.84 -11.50 -25.33
C ALA A 625 11.93 -12.50 -24.85
N GLN A 626 12.83 -12.12 -23.95
CA GLN A 626 13.87 -13.03 -23.43
C GLN A 626 13.56 -13.65 -22.07
N VAL A 627 12.49 -13.20 -21.39
CA VAL A 627 12.08 -13.79 -20.10
C VAL A 627 11.19 -15.02 -20.32
N GLU A 628 10.48 -15.12 -21.45
CA GLU A 628 9.70 -16.33 -21.79
C GLU A 628 10.55 -17.50 -22.31
N ALA A 629 11.75 -17.24 -22.84
CA ALA A 629 12.61 -18.29 -23.34
C ALA A 629 13.44 -19.01 -22.26
N ALA A 630 13.68 -18.36 -21.12
CA ALA A 630 14.40 -18.95 -19.98
C ALA A 630 13.52 -19.77 -19.02
N ALA A 631 12.22 -19.82 -19.24
CA ALA A 631 11.27 -20.63 -18.47
C ALA A 631 10.88 -21.94 -19.19
N GLN A 632 11.44 -22.22 -20.36
CA GLN A 632 11.20 -23.45 -21.14
C GLN A 632 12.47 -24.30 -21.37
N GLU A 633 13.60 -23.96 -20.79
CA GLU A 633 14.76 -24.80 -20.55
C GLU A 633 14.93 -25.07 -19.04
#